data_349b3c4f2072491abbb8691b0683c62f
#
_entry.id   349b3c4f2072491abbb8691b0683c62f
#
_cell.length_a   1.000
_cell.length_b   1.000
_cell.length_c   1.000
_cell.angle_alpha   90.00
_cell.angle_beta   90.00
_cell.angle_gamma   90.00
#
_symmetry.space_group_name_H-M   'P 1'
#
loop_
_entity.id
_entity.type
_entity.pdbx_description
1 polymer ?
#
loop_
_entity_poly.entity_id
_entity_poly.type
_entity_poly.pdbx_seq_one_letter_code
_entity_poly.pdbx_strand_id
1 'polypeptide(L)'
;IEELKAMAEYAAGYAAEYALEYAAQYVAEYVAEYAEEYSAGNNYSPHIYHQMASVFLEENTLDKAKEAAMSLIRSTPQEYWVSIGRQILERIEKELSVKEGVIGCLLPLSGPFAIYGQETLNGIQLGMDIFNQSAGEKRIELIIRDTRGEAEEAVLGVEELANEARVIAIIGPLTSKSAIAAARKAQELEIPIITLTQREGITDEGEMVFRNFLIPSKAIASLLSKAIGEIELRRFAILYPDTPYGRFFMNLFWDGVDEMGGEIRAVESYNPDDTDFAVEIKKMVGLHYPRPESVVQMLKEQKIAEAEVNPEDSEDPEEGQGEGEEAEEKDDEEEPEPIVDFDAIFIPDNYEQVALIAPHFPFNSIFNVPFLGTSAWQSPELIKIAGDYVQRAIFPSGFFKESKSDTVREFVEAYKKNFDSEPGILAANGYDTICFLKNLVAKGTIRTRKDFREEIFQYDDYYGVTGTITFDHQGEVEKDPVLLTITGKHLHILP
;
A
#
# COMPACT_ATOMS: atom_id res chain seq x y z
N ILE A 1 8.21 -28.19 7.53
CA ILE A 1 9.60 -28.23 8.06
C ILE A 1 10.28 -26.87 7.81
N GLU A 2 10.07 -26.22 6.67
CA GLU A 2 10.58 -24.86 6.38
C GLU A 2 9.90 -23.79 7.24
N GLU A 3 8.58 -23.85 7.41
CA GLU A 3 7.84 -22.95 8.32
C GLU A 3 8.31 -23.08 9.78
N LEU A 4 8.60 -24.30 10.24
CA LEU A 4 9.15 -24.54 11.57
C LEU A 4 10.60 -24.01 11.71
N LYS A 5 11.37 -23.99 10.62
CA LYS A 5 12.69 -23.38 10.59
C LYS A 5 12.59 -21.84 10.65
N ALA A 6 11.72 -21.25 9.84
CA ALA A 6 11.49 -19.81 9.83
C ALA A 6 10.97 -19.31 11.20
N MET A 7 10.04 -20.05 11.82
CA MET A 7 9.59 -19.73 13.19
C MET A 7 10.70 -19.89 14.24
N ALA A 8 11.60 -20.88 14.08
CA ALA A 8 12.72 -21.07 15.00
C ALA A 8 13.80 -20.00 14.83
N GLU A 9 14.08 -19.55 13.59
CA GLU A 9 14.99 -18.45 13.29
C GLU A 9 14.42 -17.12 13.78
N TYR A 10 13.14 -16.88 13.61
CA TYR A 10 12.42 -15.72 14.15
C TYR A 10 12.45 -15.69 15.68
N ALA A 11 12.14 -16.80 16.33
CA ALA A 11 12.17 -16.91 17.79
C ALA A 11 13.60 -16.77 18.36
N ALA A 12 14.62 -17.26 17.63
CA ALA A 12 16.01 -17.12 18.02
C ALA A 12 16.51 -15.66 17.85
N GLY A 13 16.09 -14.97 16.80
CA GLY A 13 16.36 -13.54 16.57
C GLY A 13 15.76 -12.68 17.69
N TYR A 14 14.48 -12.89 17.98
CA TYR A 14 13.75 -12.18 19.03
C TYR A 14 14.34 -12.43 20.43
N ALA A 15 14.72 -13.67 20.74
CA ALA A 15 15.35 -14.02 22.00
C ALA A 15 16.77 -13.45 22.14
N ALA A 16 17.51 -13.32 21.03
CA ALA A 16 18.86 -12.72 21.04
C ALA A 16 18.78 -11.20 21.21
N GLU A 17 17.81 -10.54 20.59
CA GLU A 17 17.58 -9.09 20.70
C GLU A 17 17.11 -8.72 22.12
N TYR A 18 16.16 -9.46 22.66
CA TYR A 18 15.70 -9.29 24.05
C TYR A 18 16.79 -9.58 25.09
N ALA A 19 17.66 -10.56 24.82
CA ALA A 19 18.77 -10.88 25.74
C ALA A 19 19.89 -9.82 25.67
N LEU A 20 20.12 -9.19 24.50
CA LEU A 20 21.06 -8.08 24.32
C LEU A 20 20.55 -6.81 25.03
N GLU A 21 19.26 -6.50 24.87
CA GLU A 21 18.61 -5.35 25.51
C GLU A 21 18.60 -5.49 27.03
N TYR A 22 18.24 -6.67 27.54
CA TYR A 22 18.25 -6.96 28.97
C TYR A 22 19.67 -6.99 29.55
N ALA A 23 20.66 -7.48 28.79
CA ALA A 23 22.05 -7.48 29.19
C ALA A 23 22.64 -6.05 29.20
N ALA A 24 22.29 -5.21 28.23
CA ALA A 24 22.71 -3.82 28.17
C ALA A 24 22.14 -3.02 29.35
N GLN A 25 20.82 -3.18 29.62
CA GLN A 25 20.18 -2.54 30.77
C GLN A 25 20.78 -3.00 32.10
N TYR A 26 21.00 -4.30 32.29
CA TYR A 26 21.59 -4.85 33.51
C TYR A 26 23.05 -4.38 33.69
N VAL A 27 23.84 -4.32 32.61
CA VAL A 27 25.20 -3.78 32.63
C VAL A 27 25.20 -2.29 32.92
N ALA A 28 24.27 -1.51 32.35
CA ALA A 28 24.16 -0.08 32.60
C ALA A 28 23.78 0.22 34.06
N GLU A 29 22.81 -0.49 34.62
CA GLU A 29 22.42 -0.35 36.03
C GLU A 29 23.52 -0.80 36.98
N TYR A 30 24.16 -1.94 36.71
CA TYR A 30 25.27 -2.47 37.49
C TYR A 30 26.50 -1.56 37.45
N VAL A 31 26.83 -1.04 36.25
CA VAL A 31 27.95 -0.09 36.08
C VAL A 31 27.62 1.25 36.76
N ALA A 32 26.36 1.71 36.74
CA ALA A 32 25.96 2.92 37.44
C ALA A 32 26.11 2.78 38.98
N GLU A 33 25.66 1.67 39.57
CA GLU A 33 25.72 1.39 40.97
C GLU A 33 27.18 1.25 41.46
N TYR A 34 28.03 0.56 40.71
CA TYR A 34 29.46 0.42 41.03
C TYR A 34 30.29 1.68 40.72
N ALA A 35 29.90 2.49 39.73
CA ALA A 35 30.61 3.70 39.38
C ALA A 35 30.52 4.77 40.48
N GLU A 36 29.42 4.87 41.21
CA GLU A 36 29.34 5.75 42.40
C GLU A 36 30.29 5.30 43.51
N GLU A 37 30.43 3.99 43.73
CA GLU A 37 31.24 3.43 44.81
C GLU A 37 32.78 3.47 44.49
N TYR A 38 33.15 3.34 43.22
CA TYR A 38 34.58 3.24 42.78
C TYR A 38 35.12 4.50 42.06
N SER A 39 34.29 5.49 41.75
CA SER A 39 34.67 6.64 40.90
C SER A 39 35.43 7.74 41.63
N ALA A 40 35.49 7.75 42.92
CA ALA A 40 36.21 8.78 43.66
C ALA A 40 37.75 8.60 43.56
N GLY A 41 38.32 9.07 42.44
CA GLY A 41 39.78 9.24 42.30
C GLY A 41 40.54 8.18 41.49
N ASN A 42 39.88 7.35 40.72
CA ASN A 42 40.51 6.31 39.90
C ASN A 42 40.73 6.75 38.43
N ASN A 43 41.88 6.44 37.82
CA ASN A 43 42.23 6.79 36.43
C ASN A 43 41.27 6.22 35.37
N TYR A 44 40.37 5.31 35.74
CA TYR A 44 39.38 4.67 34.86
C TYR A 44 38.03 5.36 34.82
N SER A 45 37.77 6.30 35.74
CA SER A 45 36.48 7.00 35.84
C SER A 45 35.98 7.62 34.51
N PRO A 46 36.85 8.29 33.69
CA PRO A 46 36.40 8.86 32.42
C PRO A 46 35.89 7.82 31.41
N HIS A 47 36.53 6.67 31.33
CA HIS A 47 36.09 5.58 30.43
C HIS A 47 34.73 5.03 30.85
N ILE A 48 34.48 4.87 32.15
CA ILE A 48 33.23 4.35 32.70
C ILE A 48 32.11 5.33 32.39
N TYR A 49 32.27 6.62 32.70
CA TYR A 49 31.21 7.63 32.40
C TYR A 49 30.95 7.80 30.93
N HIS A 50 31.98 7.67 30.08
CA HIS A 50 31.80 7.66 28.63
C HIS A 50 30.93 6.47 28.17
N GLN A 51 31.26 5.25 28.64
CA GLN A 51 30.47 4.05 28.31
C GLN A 51 29.03 4.16 28.81
N MET A 52 28.79 4.63 30.04
CA MET A 52 27.46 4.88 30.58
C MET A 52 26.70 5.88 29.72
N ALA A 53 27.32 7.00 29.34
CA ALA A 53 26.66 8.02 28.49
C ALA A 53 26.31 7.45 27.12
N SER A 54 27.20 6.61 26.53
CA SER A 54 26.93 5.96 25.23
C SER A 54 25.77 4.99 25.31
N VAL A 55 25.74 4.10 26.30
CA VAL A 55 24.64 3.15 26.48
C VAL A 55 23.31 3.88 26.71
N PHE A 56 23.28 4.88 27.60
CA PHE A 56 22.07 5.64 27.86
C PHE A 56 21.57 6.47 26.63
N LEU A 57 22.48 6.86 25.72
CA LEU A 57 22.12 7.45 24.45
C LEU A 57 21.46 6.42 23.51
N GLU A 58 22.05 5.22 23.42
CA GLU A 58 21.49 4.12 22.63
C GLU A 58 20.11 3.70 23.13
N GLU A 59 19.93 3.62 24.45
CA GLU A 59 18.66 3.34 25.12
C GLU A 59 17.67 4.53 25.13
N ASN A 60 18.01 5.65 24.50
CA ASN A 60 17.21 6.88 24.50
C ASN A 60 16.84 7.43 25.90
N THR A 61 17.59 7.06 26.93
CA THR A 61 17.42 7.56 28.30
C THR A 61 18.24 8.85 28.53
N LEU A 62 17.85 9.92 27.82
CA LEU A 62 18.62 11.15 27.64
C LEU A 62 18.97 11.87 28.97
N ASP A 63 18.11 11.79 29.98
CA ASP A 63 18.36 12.40 31.29
C ASP A 63 19.53 11.67 31.98
N LYS A 64 19.60 10.32 31.94
CA LYS A 64 20.71 9.53 32.45
C LYS A 64 21.98 9.74 31.62
N ALA A 65 21.86 9.80 30.29
CA ALA A 65 22.99 10.11 29.39
C ALA A 65 23.62 11.47 29.72
N LYS A 66 22.78 12.48 30.00
CA LYS A 66 23.21 13.83 30.38
C LYS A 66 23.96 13.83 31.70
N GLU A 67 23.47 13.12 32.72
CA GLU A 67 24.13 13.00 34.02
C GLU A 67 25.49 12.29 33.87
N ALA A 68 25.57 11.22 33.10
CA ALA A 68 26.83 10.51 32.81
C ALA A 68 27.82 11.39 32.04
N ALA A 69 27.39 12.15 31.03
CA ALA A 69 28.23 13.08 30.31
C ALA A 69 28.77 14.24 31.19
N MET A 70 27.92 14.78 32.08
CA MET A 70 28.38 15.77 33.07
C MET A 70 29.37 15.18 34.05
N SER A 71 29.19 13.93 34.48
CA SER A 71 30.12 13.22 35.36
C SER A 71 31.45 12.93 34.65
N LEU A 72 31.43 12.60 33.35
CA LEU A 72 32.62 12.47 32.50
C LEU A 72 33.45 13.78 32.53
N ILE A 73 32.82 14.91 32.28
CA ILE A 73 33.50 16.23 32.27
C ILE A 73 34.11 16.56 33.65
N ARG A 74 33.40 16.20 34.72
CA ARG A 74 33.86 16.50 36.11
C ARG A 74 34.95 15.54 36.56
N SER A 75 35.03 14.31 36.03
CA SER A 75 35.96 13.25 36.47
C SER A 75 37.38 13.50 36.07
N THR A 76 37.66 14.36 35.10
CA THR A 76 39.04 14.57 34.58
C THR A 76 39.21 15.95 33.95
N PRO A 77 40.43 16.58 34.13
CA PRO A 77 40.75 17.81 33.42
C PRO A 77 41.31 17.57 32.00
N GLN A 78 41.44 16.31 31.55
CA GLN A 78 41.96 16.00 30.21
C GLN A 78 41.03 16.48 29.12
N GLU A 79 41.51 17.38 28.25
CA GLU A 79 40.73 18.03 27.20
C GLU A 79 40.05 17.00 26.27
N TYR A 80 40.66 15.87 26.02
CA TYR A 80 40.11 14.78 25.24
C TYR A 80 38.73 14.33 25.78
N TRP A 81 38.66 13.97 27.06
CA TRP A 81 37.43 13.50 27.69
C TRP A 81 36.37 14.61 27.90
N VAL A 82 36.87 15.80 28.22
CA VAL A 82 36.01 16.99 28.34
C VAL A 82 35.35 17.32 27.00
N SER A 83 36.11 17.20 25.90
CA SER A 83 35.57 17.38 24.54
C SER A 83 34.51 16.35 24.19
N ILE A 84 34.74 15.06 24.48
CA ILE A 84 33.74 14.00 24.28
C ILE A 84 32.49 14.27 25.08
N GLY A 85 32.60 14.59 26.37
CA GLY A 85 31.44 14.89 27.19
C GLY A 85 30.64 16.07 26.70
N ARG A 86 31.30 17.12 26.16
CA ARG A 86 30.59 18.25 25.51
C ARG A 86 29.88 17.84 24.24
N GLN A 87 30.51 17.03 23.40
CA GLN A 87 29.86 16.51 22.18
C GLN A 87 28.61 15.68 22.49
N ILE A 88 28.66 14.85 23.54
CA ILE A 88 27.50 14.11 24.02
C ILE A 88 26.37 15.06 24.47
N LEU A 89 26.70 16.08 25.27
CA LEU A 89 25.73 17.05 25.72
C LEU A 89 25.12 17.85 24.56
N GLU A 90 25.92 18.24 23.59
CA GLU A 90 25.45 18.94 22.38
C GLU A 90 24.50 18.06 21.56
N ARG A 91 24.82 16.76 21.42
CA ARG A 91 23.92 15.78 20.79
C ARG A 91 22.58 15.68 21.53
N ILE A 92 22.59 15.54 22.86
CA ILE A 92 21.39 15.49 23.68
C ILE A 92 20.55 16.78 23.56
N GLU A 93 21.20 17.95 23.56
CA GLU A 93 20.51 19.22 23.39
C GLU A 93 19.86 19.32 22.00
N LYS A 94 20.52 18.82 20.96
CA LYS A 94 19.97 18.76 19.60
C LYS A 94 18.75 17.85 19.54
N GLU A 95 18.82 16.66 20.12
CA GLU A 95 17.69 15.71 20.17
C GLU A 95 16.48 16.32 20.93
N LEU A 96 16.71 16.92 22.09
CA LEU A 96 15.67 17.58 22.89
C LEU A 96 15.21 18.93 22.32
N SER A 97 15.85 19.45 21.29
CA SER A 97 15.44 20.70 20.63
C SER A 97 14.26 20.53 19.68
N VAL A 98 13.84 19.29 19.42
CA VAL A 98 12.72 18.95 18.55
C VAL A 98 11.41 19.46 19.17
N LYS A 99 10.52 19.94 18.33
CA LYS A 99 9.22 20.47 18.76
C LYS A 99 8.16 19.34 18.69
N GLU A 100 7.77 18.82 19.83
CA GLU A 100 6.88 17.67 19.99
C GLU A 100 5.56 17.76 19.19
N GLY A 101 5.01 18.97 19.02
CA GLY A 101 3.73 19.19 18.33
C GLY A 101 3.87 19.73 16.90
N VAL A 102 5.07 19.73 16.31
CA VAL A 102 5.29 20.29 14.96
C VAL A 102 5.55 19.14 13.99
N ILE A 103 4.66 19.00 13.00
CA ILE A 103 4.72 17.99 11.94
C ILE A 103 5.13 18.66 10.63
N GLY A 104 6.09 18.07 9.91
CA GLY A 104 6.43 18.44 8.55
C GLY A 104 5.47 17.80 7.54
N CYS A 105 5.27 18.45 6.40
CA CYS A 105 4.47 17.93 5.31
C CYS A 105 5.16 18.19 3.98
N LEU A 106 5.45 17.12 3.24
CA LEU A 106 6.07 17.14 1.92
C LEU A 106 5.06 16.71 0.86
N LEU A 107 4.53 17.65 0.08
CA LEU A 107 3.55 17.36 -0.96
C LEU A 107 3.89 18.10 -2.26
N PRO A 108 3.53 17.53 -3.43
CA PRO A 108 3.65 18.23 -4.70
C PRO A 108 2.48 19.21 -4.85
N LEU A 109 2.64 20.45 -4.38
CA LEU A 109 1.59 21.48 -4.43
C LEU A 109 1.63 22.33 -5.69
N SER A 110 2.68 22.18 -6.49
CA SER A 110 2.83 22.77 -7.82
C SER A 110 3.33 21.75 -8.84
N GLY A 111 3.29 22.09 -10.13
CA GLY A 111 3.68 21.18 -11.22
C GLY A 111 2.60 20.15 -11.59
N PRO A 112 2.97 19.10 -12.34
CA PRO A 112 2.00 18.16 -12.92
C PRO A 112 1.23 17.33 -11.89
N PHE A 113 1.75 17.20 -10.69
CA PHE A 113 1.15 16.40 -9.61
C PHE A 113 0.39 17.24 -8.57
N ALA A 114 0.19 18.53 -8.83
CA ALA A 114 -0.40 19.48 -7.87
C ALA A 114 -1.81 19.07 -7.41
N ILE A 115 -2.61 18.51 -8.32
CA ILE A 115 -3.97 18.06 -7.99
C ILE A 115 -3.98 16.98 -6.91
N TYR A 116 -3.03 16.04 -6.96
CA TYR A 116 -2.88 14.97 -5.97
C TYR A 116 -2.37 15.50 -4.63
N GLY A 117 -1.40 16.43 -4.68
CA GLY A 117 -0.89 17.08 -3.48
C GLY A 117 -1.96 17.91 -2.77
N GLN A 118 -2.79 18.63 -3.52
CA GLN A 118 -3.88 19.42 -2.96
C GLN A 118 -4.98 18.53 -2.34
N GLU A 119 -5.34 17.45 -3.00
CA GLU A 119 -6.31 16.48 -2.46
C GLU A 119 -5.84 15.91 -1.12
N THR A 120 -4.57 15.50 -1.04
CA THR A 120 -3.97 14.99 0.20
C THR A 120 -3.95 16.06 1.29
N LEU A 121 -3.55 17.30 0.93
CA LEU A 121 -3.51 18.42 1.86
C LEU A 121 -4.91 18.75 2.43
N ASN A 122 -5.95 18.67 1.60
CA ASN A 122 -7.32 18.88 2.05
C ASN A 122 -7.72 17.85 3.12
N GLY A 123 -7.35 16.56 2.93
CA GLY A 123 -7.55 15.52 3.92
C GLY A 123 -6.82 15.80 5.24
N ILE A 124 -5.53 16.18 5.16
CA ILE A 124 -4.73 16.56 6.32
C ILE A 124 -5.34 17.74 7.06
N GLN A 125 -5.75 18.78 6.34
CA GLN A 125 -6.37 19.98 6.93
C GLN A 125 -7.68 19.63 7.66
N LEU A 126 -8.48 18.74 7.11
CA LEU A 126 -9.71 18.26 7.75
C LEU A 126 -9.39 17.50 9.03
N GLY A 127 -8.41 16.60 9.02
CA GLY A 127 -7.98 15.83 10.20
C GLY A 127 -7.34 16.68 11.30
N MET A 128 -6.79 17.84 10.94
CA MET A 128 -6.30 18.84 11.90
C MET A 128 -7.41 19.65 12.57
N ASP A 129 -8.67 19.45 12.23
CA ASP A 129 -9.84 20.20 12.73
C ASP A 129 -9.71 21.73 12.53
N ILE A 130 -8.99 22.17 11.49
CA ILE A 130 -8.80 23.63 11.26
C ILE A 130 -10.12 24.37 11.00
N PHE A 131 -11.17 23.65 10.60
CA PHE A 131 -12.49 24.18 10.33
C PHE A 131 -13.41 24.18 11.57
N ASN A 132 -13.04 23.44 12.62
CA ASN A 132 -13.76 23.34 13.89
C ASN A 132 -12.91 23.97 15.00
N GLN A 133 -13.23 25.19 15.42
CA GLN A 133 -12.50 25.90 16.48
C GLN A 133 -12.91 25.36 17.87
N SER A 134 -12.56 24.12 18.18
CA SER A 134 -12.71 23.57 19.53
C SER A 134 -11.48 23.97 20.36
N ALA A 135 -11.70 24.80 21.38
CA ALA A 135 -10.63 25.25 22.27
C ALA A 135 -10.32 24.14 23.29
N GLY A 136 -9.07 23.66 23.34
CA GLY A 136 -8.59 22.87 24.48
C GLY A 136 -7.62 21.73 24.20
N GLU A 137 -7.44 21.28 22.99
CA GLU A 137 -6.49 20.20 22.68
C GLU A 137 -5.10 20.74 22.31
N LYS A 138 -4.04 19.95 22.60
CA LYS A 138 -2.67 20.23 22.12
C LYS A 138 -2.73 20.34 20.58
N ARG A 139 -2.58 21.56 20.07
CA ARG A 139 -2.63 21.80 18.61
C ARG A 139 -1.35 21.30 17.97
N ILE A 140 -1.50 20.46 16.95
CA ILE A 140 -0.40 20.17 16.02
C ILE A 140 -0.21 21.39 15.11
N GLU A 141 1.03 21.81 14.96
CA GLU A 141 1.46 22.78 13.93
C GLU A 141 1.94 21.99 12.70
N LEU A 142 1.44 22.34 11.52
CA LEU A 142 1.86 21.75 10.26
C LEU A 142 2.73 22.72 9.47
N ILE A 143 3.96 22.29 9.14
CA ILE A 143 4.87 23.04 8.29
C ILE A 143 4.99 22.36 6.94
N ILE A 144 4.50 23.04 5.89
CA ILE A 144 4.37 22.47 4.55
C ILE A 144 5.53 22.90 3.68
N ARG A 145 6.06 21.96 2.85
CA ARG A 145 7.02 22.22 1.78
C ARG A 145 6.53 21.60 0.48
N ASP A 146 6.63 22.36 -0.59
CA ASP A 146 6.25 21.94 -1.94
C ASP A 146 7.40 21.16 -2.58
N THR A 147 7.16 19.87 -2.86
CA THR A 147 8.15 19.01 -3.51
C THR A 147 8.13 19.10 -5.04
N ARG A 148 7.12 19.73 -5.63
CA ARG A 148 6.87 19.76 -7.09
C ARG A 148 6.85 18.36 -7.75
N GLY A 149 6.91 17.30 -6.94
CA GLY A 149 7.11 15.92 -7.39
C GLY A 149 8.56 15.56 -7.71
N GLU A 150 9.52 16.46 -7.42
CA GLU A 150 10.93 16.31 -7.73
C GLU A 150 11.75 15.84 -6.53
N ALA A 151 12.80 15.01 -6.81
CA ALA A 151 13.65 14.44 -5.77
C ALA A 151 14.47 15.50 -5.02
N GLU A 152 15.03 16.46 -5.75
CA GLU A 152 15.88 17.52 -5.19
C GLU A 152 15.10 18.42 -4.24
N GLU A 153 13.89 18.84 -4.62
CA GLU A 153 13.01 19.66 -3.78
C GLU A 153 12.56 18.90 -2.52
N ALA A 154 12.34 17.59 -2.65
CA ALA A 154 12.00 16.74 -1.51
C ALA A 154 13.15 16.64 -0.50
N VAL A 155 14.40 16.49 -0.95
CA VAL A 155 15.60 16.47 -0.09
C VAL A 155 15.76 17.80 0.63
N LEU A 156 15.68 18.93 -0.09
CA LEU A 156 15.77 20.26 0.51
C LEU A 156 14.65 20.48 1.55
N GLY A 157 13.44 20.05 1.23
CA GLY A 157 12.31 20.09 2.15
C GLY A 157 12.55 19.32 3.45
N VAL A 158 13.13 18.12 3.37
CA VAL A 158 13.51 17.34 4.56
C VAL A 158 14.55 18.10 5.39
N GLU A 159 15.61 18.64 4.76
CA GLU A 159 16.65 19.38 5.45
C GLU A 159 16.12 20.62 6.19
N GLU A 160 15.26 21.41 5.55
CA GLU A 160 14.61 22.58 6.17
C GLU A 160 13.70 22.18 7.33
N LEU A 161 12.88 21.15 7.15
CA LEU A 161 11.99 20.63 8.19
C LEU A 161 12.78 20.09 9.40
N ALA A 162 13.89 19.43 9.13
CA ALA A 162 14.77 18.86 10.16
C ALA A 162 15.47 19.90 11.00
N ASN A 163 16.16 20.84 10.33
CA ASN A 163 17.16 21.71 10.97
C ASN A 163 16.58 23.05 11.40
N GLU A 164 15.72 23.65 10.55
CA GLU A 164 15.15 24.96 10.83
C GLU A 164 13.83 24.86 11.60
N ALA A 165 12.90 24.05 11.10
CA ALA A 165 11.59 23.86 11.71
C ALA A 165 11.63 22.95 12.95
N ARG A 166 12.59 22.01 13.03
CA ARG A 166 12.79 21.04 14.10
C ARG A 166 11.56 20.18 14.33
N VAL A 167 10.96 19.69 13.22
CA VAL A 167 9.77 18.86 13.26
C VAL A 167 10.04 17.50 13.92
N ILE A 168 9.02 16.95 14.55
CA ILE A 168 9.08 15.63 15.20
C ILE A 168 8.98 14.49 14.17
N ALA A 169 8.14 14.66 13.15
CA ALA A 169 7.91 13.70 12.07
C ALA A 169 7.52 14.41 10.78
N ILE A 170 7.54 13.69 9.65
CA ILE A 170 7.19 14.19 8.32
C ILE A 170 6.09 13.31 7.72
N ILE A 171 5.07 13.92 7.08
CA ILE A 171 4.06 13.26 6.26
C ILE A 171 4.38 13.48 4.79
N GLY A 172 4.23 12.43 3.96
CA GLY A 172 4.56 12.46 2.53
C GLY A 172 6.01 12.02 2.27
N PRO A 173 6.51 12.12 1.03
CA PRO A 173 5.80 12.55 -0.18
C PRO A 173 4.87 11.50 -0.80
N LEU A 174 4.30 11.85 -2.00
CA LEU A 174 3.39 10.99 -2.76
C LEU A 174 4.09 10.24 -3.89
N THR A 175 4.90 10.96 -4.70
CA THR A 175 5.50 10.37 -5.91
C THR A 175 6.69 9.49 -5.57
N SER A 176 6.86 8.37 -6.27
CA SER A 176 7.95 7.42 -5.99
C SER A 176 9.34 8.07 -6.02
N LYS A 177 9.58 8.97 -6.98
CA LYS A 177 10.87 9.66 -7.15
C LYS A 177 11.19 10.54 -5.95
N SER A 178 10.25 11.37 -5.50
CA SER A 178 10.44 12.26 -4.35
C SER A 178 10.45 11.48 -3.03
N ALA A 179 9.67 10.38 -2.92
CA ALA A 179 9.60 9.56 -1.73
C ALA A 179 10.92 8.85 -1.42
N ILE A 180 11.56 8.22 -2.42
CA ILE A 180 12.87 7.57 -2.24
C ILE A 180 13.92 8.58 -1.76
N ALA A 181 13.98 9.75 -2.40
CA ALA A 181 14.96 10.78 -2.05
C ALA A 181 14.72 11.35 -0.64
N ALA A 182 13.45 11.64 -0.30
CA ALA A 182 13.08 12.11 1.02
C ALA A 182 13.32 11.05 2.12
N ALA A 183 13.00 9.78 1.86
CA ALA A 183 13.20 8.67 2.80
C ALA A 183 14.68 8.50 3.17
N ARG A 184 15.58 8.47 2.17
CA ARG A 184 17.03 8.42 2.40
C ARG A 184 17.54 9.59 3.24
N LYS A 185 17.09 10.80 2.91
CA LYS A 185 17.48 11.99 3.67
C LYS A 185 16.90 12.00 5.08
N ALA A 186 15.66 11.56 5.24
CA ALA A 186 15.02 11.44 6.55
C ALA A 186 15.74 10.41 7.44
N GLN A 187 16.14 9.27 6.87
CA GLN A 187 16.97 8.28 7.56
C GLN A 187 18.33 8.86 7.98
N GLU A 188 19.02 9.58 7.06
CA GLU A 188 20.31 10.25 7.36
C GLU A 188 20.18 11.25 8.52
N LEU A 189 19.07 11.97 8.61
CA LEU A 189 18.81 12.99 9.63
C LEU A 189 18.03 12.46 10.85
N GLU A 190 17.82 11.15 10.92
CA GLU A 190 17.09 10.46 12.00
C GLU A 190 15.71 11.08 12.27
N ILE A 191 14.92 11.30 11.19
CA ILE A 191 13.54 11.86 11.30
C ILE A 191 12.53 10.82 10.82
N PRO A 192 11.55 10.45 11.63
CA PRO A 192 10.44 9.62 11.19
C PRO A 192 9.69 10.27 10.03
N ILE A 193 9.56 9.53 8.92
CA ILE A 193 8.83 9.96 7.74
C ILE A 193 7.77 8.93 7.37
N ILE A 194 6.49 9.34 7.30
CA ILE A 194 5.39 8.50 6.86
C ILE A 194 5.06 8.85 5.43
N THR A 195 5.56 8.07 4.50
CA THR A 195 5.32 8.26 3.08
C THR A 195 3.90 7.85 2.69
N LEU A 196 3.33 8.55 1.71
CA LEU A 196 2.00 8.27 1.14
C LEU A 196 2.12 7.78 -0.30
N THR A 197 3.16 7.01 -0.59
CA THR A 197 3.47 6.47 -1.91
C THR A 197 3.05 5.01 -2.05
N GLN A 198 2.70 4.60 -3.27
CA GLN A 198 2.48 3.19 -3.62
C GLN A 198 3.79 2.42 -3.89
N ARG A 199 4.94 3.08 -3.80
CA ARG A 199 6.24 2.48 -4.09
C ARG A 199 6.54 1.37 -3.09
N GLU A 200 6.57 0.13 -3.54
CA GLU A 200 7.01 -1.01 -2.74
C GLU A 200 8.50 -0.93 -2.41
N GLY A 201 8.88 -1.46 -1.25
CA GLY A 201 10.26 -1.42 -0.75
C GLY A 201 10.75 -0.02 -0.33
N ILE A 202 9.86 0.95 -0.12
CA ILE A 202 10.27 2.29 0.36
C ILE A 202 10.78 2.25 1.79
N THR A 203 10.27 1.36 2.60
CA THR A 203 10.66 1.17 4.01
C THR A 203 12.05 0.53 4.16
N ASP A 204 12.57 -0.13 3.11
CA ASP A 204 13.94 -0.63 3.06
C ASP A 204 15.00 0.48 3.10
N GLU A 205 14.61 1.74 2.86
CA GLU A 205 15.51 2.88 2.94
C GLU A 205 15.94 3.23 4.37
N GLY A 206 15.30 2.67 5.41
CA GLY A 206 15.75 2.74 6.79
C GLY A 206 14.65 2.71 7.85
N GLU A 207 15.07 2.58 9.10
CA GLU A 207 14.21 2.42 10.28
C GLU A 207 13.31 3.62 10.58
N MET A 208 13.64 4.81 10.09
CA MET A 208 12.85 6.02 10.25
C MET A 208 11.78 6.18 9.16
N VAL A 209 11.69 5.20 8.23
CA VAL A 209 10.83 5.28 7.06
C VAL A 209 9.60 4.38 7.24
N PHE A 210 8.44 5.00 7.19
CA PHE A 210 7.14 4.35 7.26
C PHE A 210 6.34 4.61 5.99
N ARG A 211 5.38 3.72 5.70
CA ARG A 211 4.44 3.94 4.60
C ARG A 211 3.00 3.71 5.06
N ASN A 212 2.13 4.70 4.85
CA ASN A 212 0.70 4.58 5.07
C ASN A 212 -0.06 4.64 3.74
N PHE A 213 0.08 3.59 2.93
CA PHE A 213 -0.64 3.44 1.68
C PHE A 213 -0.83 1.96 1.34
N LEU A 214 -2.00 1.60 0.78
CA LEU A 214 -2.24 0.24 0.28
C LEU A 214 -1.32 -0.05 -0.90
N ILE A 215 -0.55 -1.13 -0.81
CA ILE A 215 0.38 -1.55 -1.86
C ILE A 215 -0.27 -2.50 -2.86
N PRO A 216 0.22 -2.50 -4.12
CA PRO A 216 -0.29 -3.39 -5.16
C PRO A 216 -0.24 -4.88 -4.79
N SER A 217 0.85 -5.34 -4.17
CA SER A 217 0.99 -6.75 -3.76
C SER A 217 -0.10 -7.19 -2.76
N LYS A 218 -0.36 -6.40 -1.70
CA LYS A 218 -1.46 -6.69 -0.76
C LYS A 218 -2.83 -6.61 -1.43
N ALA A 219 -3.02 -5.65 -2.35
CA ALA A 219 -4.28 -5.53 -3.10
C ALA A 219 -4.57 -6.76 -3.96
N ILE A 220 -3.57 -7.25 -4.71
CA ILE A 220 -3.70 -8.45 -5.55
C ILE A 220 -3.82 -9.71 -4.69
N ALA A 221 -3.05 -9.84 -3.60
CA ALA A 221 -3.15 -10.97 -2.69
C ALA A 221 -4.56 -11.10 -2.09
N SER A 222 -5.17 -9.99 -1.67
CA SER A 222 -6.55 -9.97 -1.16
C SER A 222 -7.57 -10.35 -2.24
N LEU A 223 -7.41 -9.84 -3.47
CA LEU A 223 -8.25 -10.20 -4.61
C LEU A 223 -8.18 -11.70 -4.90
N LEU A 224 -6.98 -12.26 -4.94
CA LEU A 224 -6.75 -13.69 -5.20
C LEU A 224 -7.22 -14.57 -4.04
N SER A 225 -7.03 -14.15 -2.80
CA SER A 225 -7.57 -14.85 -1.63
C SER A 225 -9.09 -15.00 -1.72
N LYS A 226 -9.79 -13.95 -2.14
CA LYS A 226 -11.24 -14.00 -2.37
C LYS A 226 -11.58 -14.88 -3.58
N ALA A 227 -10.92 -14.66 -4.71
CA ALA A 227 -11.22 -15.35 -5.96
C ALA A 227 -10.95 -16.86 -5.85
N ILE A 228 -9.77 -17.26 -5.35
CA ILE A 228 -9.34 -18.65 -5.25
C ILE A 228 -9.86 -19.30 -3.97
N GLY A 229 -9.76 -18.61 -2.83
CA GLY A 229 -10.05 -19.17 -1.51
C GLY A 229 -11.54 -19.29 -1.22
N GLU A 230 -12.35 -18.28 -1.59
CA GLU A 230 -13.77 -18.25 -1.23
C GLU A 230 -14.71 -18.49 -2.42
N ILE A 231 -14.39 -17.95 -3.60
CA ILE A 231 -15.22 -18.11 -4.82
C ILE A 231 -14.84 -19.39 -5.58
N GLU A 232 -13.68 -19.98 -5.26
CA GLU A 232 -13.16 -21.23 -5.81
C GLU A 232 -12.81 -21.17 -7.31
N LEU A 233 -12.49 -19.96 -7.85
CA LEU A 233 -11.96 -19.81 -9.20
C LEU A 233 -10.53 -20.39 -9.25
N ARG A 234 -10.19 -21.11 -10.32
CA ARG A 234 -8.89 -21.80 -10.44
C ARG A 234 -8.10 -21.44 -11.69
N ARG A 235 -8.81 -21.10 -12.77
CA ARG A 235 -8.23 -20.87 -14.08
C ARG A 235 -8.46 -19.41 -14.47
N PHE A 236 -7.38 -18.74 -14.83
CA PHE A 236 -7.43 -17.31 -15.10
C PHE A 236 -6.90 -16.98 -16.50
N ALA A 237 -7.47 -15.96 -17.10
CA ALA A 237 -6.92 -15.30 -18.26
C ALA A 237 -6.46 -13.88 -17.90
N ILE A 238 -5.44 -13.37 -18.59
CA ILE A 238 -4.92 -12.01 -18.39
C ILE A 238 -4.91 -11.29 -19.71
N LEU A 239 -5.56 -10.13 -19.75
CA LEU A 239 -5.51 -9.20 -20.89
C LEU A 239 -4.97 -7.85 -20.41
N TYR A 240 -3.76 -7.45 -20.81
CA TYR A 240 -3.08 -6.32 -20.22
C TYR A 240 -2.50 -5.33 -21.24
N PRO A 241 -2.46 -4.01 -20.94
CA PRO A 241 -1.81 -3.03 -21.78
C PRO A 241 -0.29 -3.25 -21.79
N ASP A 242 0.36 -3.12 -22.95
CA ASP A 242 1.82 -3.22 -23.08
C ASP A 242 2.52 -1.96 -22.56
N THR A 243 2.31 -1.67 -21.29
CA THR A 243 2.89 -0.57 -20.52
C THR A 243 3.68 -1.11 -19.32
N PRO A 244 4.54 -0.29 -18.68
CA PRO A 244 5.16 -0.68 -17.42
C PRO A 244 4.14 -1.05 -16.33
N TYR A 245 3.01 -0.36 -16.24
CA TYR A 245 1.92 -0.63 -15.33
C TYR A 245 1.26 -1.99 -15.61
N GLY A 246 0.84 -2.22 -16.88
CA GLY A 246 0.21 -3.48 -17.26
C GLY A 246 1.11 -4.68 -17.01
N ARG A 247 2.39 -4.60 -17.43
CA ARG A 247 3.38 -5.67 -17.19
C ARG A 247 3.64 -5.93 -15.70
N PHE A 248 3.70 -4.87 -14.88
CA PHE A 248 3.88 -5.01 -13.44
C PHE A 248 2.73 -5.78 -12.80
N PHE A 249 1.48 -5.37 -13.05
CA PHE A 249 0.31 -6.04 -12.48
C PHE A 249 0.07 -7.44 -13.07
N MET A 250 0.39 -7.66 -14.35
CA MET A 250 0.33 -8.98 -14.97
C MET A 250 1.26 -9.96 -14.25
N ASN A 251 2.52 -9.58 -14.02
CA ASN A 251 3.47 -10.43 -13.29
C ASN A 251 3.00 -10.67 -11.84
N LEU A 252 2.61 -9.61 -11.14
CA LEU A 252 2.14 -9.70 -9.76
C LEU A 252 0.93 -10.63 -9.61
N PHE A 253 -0.03 -10.55 -10.56
CA PHE A 253 -1.19 -11.42 -10.56
C PHE A 253 -0.82 -12.87 -10.91
N TRP A 254 0.06 -13.06 -11.90
CA TRP A 254 0.54 -14.39 -12.30
C TRP A 254 1.23 -15.10 -11.14
N ASP A 255 2.22 -14.44 -10.54
CA ASP A 255 2.96 -14.99 -9.39
C ASP A 255 2.01 -15.37 -8.24
N GLY A 256 1.06 -14.50 -7.92
CA GLY A 256 0.08 -14.76 -6.88
C GLY A 256 -0.89 -15.92 -7.21
N VAL A 257 -1.27 -16.09 -8.48
CA VAL A 257 -2.08 -17.26 -8.92
C VAL A 257 -1.30 -18.55 -8.74
N ASP A 258 -0.02 -18.57 -9.16
CA ASP A 258 0.85 -19.76 -9.02
C ASP A 258 1.09 -20.11 -7.54
N GLU A 259 1.37 -19.12 -6.69
CA GLU A 259 1.55 -19.31 -5.24
C GLU A 259 0.30 -19.89 -4.56
N MET A 260 -0.89 -19.53 -5.02
CA MET A 260 -2.17 -20.02 -4.48
C MET A 260 -2.70 -21.27 -5.17
N GLY A 261 -1.94 -21.87 -6.10
CA GLY A 261 -2.27 -23.11 -6.78
C GLY A 261 -3.38 -22.98 -7.82
N GLY A 262 -3.55 -21.80 -8.40
CA GLY A 262 -4.36 -21.56 -9.59
C GLY A 262 -3.56 -21.80 -10.88
N GLU A 263 -4.19 -21.56 -12.03
CA GLU A 263 -3.58 -21.76 -13.35
C GLU A 263 -3.86 -20.58 -14.27
N ILE A 264 -2.84 -20.08 -14.96
CA ILE A 264 -3.00 -19.11 -16.03
C ILE A 264 -3.19 -19.85 -17.36
N ARG A 265 -4.34 -19.65 -18.00
CA ARG A 265 -4.73 -20.35 -19.25
C ARG A 265 -4.48 -19.53 -20.51
N ALA A 266 -4.63 -18.23 -20.43
CA ALA A 266 -4.40 -17.34 -21.56
C ALA A 266 -3.79 -16.03 -21.10
N VAL A 267 -2.84 -15.50 -21.87
CA VAL A 267 -2.24 -14.19 -21.61
C VAL A 267 -2.02 -13.48 -22.94
N GLU A 268 -2.63 -12.30 -23.09
CA GLU A 268 -2.42 -11.45 -24.27
C GLU A 268 -2.17 -10.01 -23.83
N SER A 269 -1.33 -9.32 -24.59
CA SER A 269 -1.10 -7.90 -24.41
C SER A 269 -1.68 -7.11 -25.59
N TYR A 270 -2.12 -5.88 -25.31
CA TYR A 270 -2.58 -4.94 -26.32
C TYR A 270 -1.82 -3.62 -26.27
N ASN A 271 -1.83 -2.88 -27.39
CA ASN A 271 -1.28 -1.53 -27.40
C ASN A 271 -2.24 -0.58 -26.66
N PRO A 272 -1.75 0.24 -25.69
CA PRO A 272 -2.61 1.14 -24.92
C PRO A 272 -3.39 2.17 -25.76
N ASP A 273 -2.97 2.42 -27.00
CA ASP A 273 -3.66 3.33 -27.94
C ASP A 273 -4.73 2.61 -28.78
N ASP A 274 -4.87 1.28 -28.66
CA ASP A 274 -5.85 0.50 -29.40
C ASP A 274 -7.27 0.73 -28.86
N THR A 275 -8.24 0.64 -29.78
CA THR A 275 -9.68 0.72 -29.48
C THR A 275 -10.44 -0.52 -29.94
N ASP A 276 -9.79 -1.44 -30.62
CA ASP A 276 -10.31 -2.74 -31.05
C ASP A 276 -9.42 -3.86 -30.47
N PHE A 277 -10.02 -4.73 -29.70
CA PHE A 277 -9.36 -5.81 -28.96
C PHE A 277 -9.77 -7.21 -29.45
N ALA A 278 -10.44 -7.27 -30.61
CA ALA A 278 -10.96 -8.53 -31.16
C ALA A 278 -9.86 -9.55 -31.46
N VAL A 279 -8.69 -9.11 -31.91
CA VAL A 279 -7.56 -9.98 -32.24
C VAL A 279 -7.02 -10.67 -31.00
N GLU A 280 -6.77 -9.91 -29.91
CA GLU A 280 -6.24 -10.41 -28.65
C GLU A 280 -7.23 -11.36 -27.99
N ILE A 281 -8.52 -10.98 -27.94
CA ILE A 281 -9.57 -11.83 -27.38
C ILE A 281 -9.74 -13.12 -28.19
N LYS A 282 -9.73 -13.05 -29.53
CA LYS A 282 -9.76 -14.25 -30.37
C LYS A 282 -8.56 -15.17 -30.15
N LYS A 283 -7.36 -14.63 -29.89
CA LYS A 283 -6.20 -15.45 -29.51
C LYS A 283 -6.43 -16.18 -28.19
N MET A 284 -6.96 -15.48 -27.18
CA MET A 284 -7.21 -16.04 -25.85
C MET A 284 -8.15 -17.24 -25.87
N VAL A 285 -9.09 -17.30 -26.81
CA VAL A 285 -10.10 -18.37 -26.92
C VAL A 285 -9.93 -19.26 -28.16
N GLY A 286 -8.76 -19.21 -28.80
CA GLY A 286 -8.42 -20.11 -29.91
C GLY A 286 -9.23 -19.89 -31.20
N LEU A 287 -9.69 -18.65 -31.44
CA LEU A 287 -10.40 -18.25 -32.68
C LEU A 287 -9.51 -17.57 -33.71
N HIS A 288 -8.29 -17.17 -33.31
CA HIS A 288 -7.40 -16.40 -34.21
C HIS A 288 -6.61 -17.30 -35.18
N TYR A 289 -6.19 -18.49 -34.73
CA TYR A 289 -5.41 -19.42 -35.55
C TYR A 289 -6.26 -20.62 -35.94
N PRO A 290 -6.00 -21.21 -37.15
CA PRO A 290 -6.67 -22.46 -37.54
C PRO A 290 -6.44 -23.54 -36.50
N ARG A 291 -7.50 -24.19 -36.09
CA ARG A 291 -7.42 -25.29 -35.07
C ARG A 291 -6.87 -26.55 -35.69
N PRO A 292 -5.97 -27.29 -35.02
CA PRO A 292 -5.57 -28.63 -35.44
C PRO A 292 -6.80 -29.57 -35.55
N GLU A 293 -6.80 -30.43 -36.53
CA GLU A 293 -7.91 -31.38 -36.78
C GLU A 293 -8.24 -32.26 -35.53
N SER A 294 -7.22 -32.61 -34.72
CA SER A 294 -7.40 -33.33 -33.49
C SER A 294 -8.24 -32.58 -32.45
N VAL A 295 -8.07 -31.24 -32.38
CA VAL A 295 -8.86 -30.36 -31.46
C VAL A 295 -10.28 -30.21 -31.98
N VAL A 296 -10.47 -30.06 -33.29
CA VAL A 296 -11.81 -29.98 -33.90
C VAL A 296 -12.59 -31.30 -33.63
N GLN A 297 -11.93 -32.46 -33.76
CA GLN A 297 -12.56 -33.73 -33.51
C GLN A 297 -12.90 -33.91 -32.03
N MET A 298 -12.01 -33.57 -31.10
CA MET A 298 -12.26 -33.61 -29.65
C MET A 298 -13.47 -32.73 -29.26
N LEU A 299 -13.59 -31.50 -29.79
CA LEU A 299 -14.70 -30.62 -29.52
C LEU A 299 -16.04 -31.16 -30.06
N LYS A 300 -16.03 -31.80 -31.24
CA LYS A 300 -17.21 -32.48 -31.78
C LYS A 300 -17.65 -33.65 -30.90
N GLU A 301 -16.70 -34.45 -30.41
CA GLU A 301 -16.98 -35.59 -29.50
C GLU A 301 -17.54 -35.09 -28.16
N GLN A 302 -17.02 -33.97 -27.61
CA GLN A 302 -17.58 -33.34 -26.40
C GLN A 302 -19.00 -32.86 -26.59
N LYS A 303 -19.30 -32.15 -27.69
CA LYS A 303 -20.69 -31.69 -28.00
C LYS A 303 -21.66 -32.89 -28.10
N ILE A 304 -21.24 -33.96 -28.75
CA ILE A 304 -22.09 -35.17 -28.83
C ILE A 304 -22.35 -35.74 -27.44
N ALA A 305 -21.32 -35.84 -26.60
CA ALA A 305 -21.45 -36.35 -25.25
C ALA A 305 -22.34 -35.46 -24.34
N GLU A 306 -22.26 -34.15 -24.49
CA GLU A 306 -23.12 -33.18 -23.74
C GLU A 306 -24.57 -33.25 -24.21
N ALA A 307 -24.83 -33.39 -25.51
CA ALA A 307 -26.16 -33.59 -26.07
C ALA A 307 -26.81 -34.93 -25.65
N GLU A 308 -26.00 -35.95 -25.42
CA GLU A 308 -26.50 -37.25 -24.90
C GLU A 308 -26.89 -37.18 -23.42
N VAL A 309 -26.27 -36.29 -22.64
CA VAL A 309 -26.53 -36.11 -21.18
C VAL A 309 -27.72 -35.20 -20.92
N ASN A 310 -27.98 -34.20 -21.78
CA ASN A 310 -29.11 -33.25 -21.66
C ASN A 310 -29.92 -33.18 -22.96
N PRO A 311 -30.81 -34.12 -23.24
CA PRO A 311 -31.59 -34.13 -24.46
C PRO A 311 -32.68 -33.05 -24.54
N GLU A 312 -32.92 -32.28 -23.47
CA GLU A 312 -33.95 -31.24 -23.43
C GLU A 312 -33.53 -29.88 -24.02
N ASP A 313 -32.21 -29.64 -24.23
CA ASP A 313 -31.68 -28.41 -24.79
C ASP A 313 -31.38 -28.48 -26.30
N SER A 314 -31.70 -29.55 -26.98
CA SER A 314 -31.60 -29.63 -28.44
C SER A 314 -32.86 -29.01 -29.06
N GLU A 315 -32.75 -27.80 -29.59
CA GLU A 315 -33.80 -27.22 -30.46
C GLU A 315 -34.04 -28.13 -31.65
N ASP A 316 -35.21 -28.77 -31.68
CA ASP A 316 -35.70 -29.53 -32.83
C ASP A 316 -35.93 -28.52 -34.01
N PRO A 317 -35.30 -28.72 -35.17
CA PRO A 317 -35.69 -27.97 -36.34
C PRO A 317 -37.09 -28.44 -36.78
N GLU A 318 -38.13 -27.61 -36.63
CA GLU A 318 -39.47 -27.90 -37.15
C GLU A 318 -39.39 -28.31 -38.61
N GLU A 319 -39.86 -29.55 -38.88
CA GLU A 319 -40.12 -30.10 -40.21
C GLU A 319 -41.16 -29.22 -40.95
N GLY A 320 -40.68 -28.20 -41.71
CA GLY A 320 -41.46 -27.51 -42.72
C GLY A 320 -41.38 -28.21 -44.06
N GLN A 321 -42.39 -29.02 -44.38
CA GLN A 321 -42.56 -29.57 -45.74
C GLN A 321 -42.81 -28.41 -46.75
N GLY A 322 -41.84 -28.15 -47.60
CA GLY A 322 -41.94 -27.28 -48.75
C GLY A 322 -41.11 -27.81 -49.90
N GLU A 323 -41.81 -28.27 -50.98
CA GLU A 323 -41.24 -28.86 -52.19
C GLU A 323 -40.30 -27.88 -52.96
N GLY A 324 -39.13 -28.36 -53.31
CA GLY A 324 -38.43 -28.12 -54.56
C GLY A 324 -37.94 -26.70 -54.87
N GLU A 325 -36.66 -26.50 -54.60
CA GLU A 325 -35.73 -25.78 -55.48
C GLU A 325 -34.32 -26.22 -55.07
N GLU A 326 -33.48 -26.57 -56.08
CA GLU A 326 -32.08 -26.94 -55.90
C GLU A 326 -31.37 -25.77 -55.19
N ALA A 327 -31.27 -25.87 -53.86
CA ALA A 327 -30.37 -25.00 -53.08
C ALA A 327 -28.93 -25.49 -53.30
N GLU A 328 -28.15 -24.64 -53.92
CA GLU A 328 -26.69 -24.72 -53.85
C GLU A 328 -26.35 -24.92 -52.38
N GLU A 329 -25.65 -26.02 -52.04
CA GLU A 329 -24.97 -26.21 -50.75
C GLU A 329 -24.00 -25.07 -50.56
N LYS A 330 -24.47 -23.98 -49.93
CA LYS A 330 -23.56 -23.09 -49.24
C LYS A 330 -23.05 -23.91 -48.07
N ASP A 331 -21.79 -24.33 -48.17
CA ASP A 331 -20.99 -24.65 -46.96
C ASP A 331 -21.08 -23.42 -46.05
N ASP A 332 -22.10 -23.34 -45.21
CA ASP A 332 -22.09 -22.50 -44.04
C ASP A 332 -21.02 -23.13 -43.13
N GLU A 333 -19.76 -22.74 -43.34
CA GLU A 333 -18.68 -22.99 -42.39
C GLU A 333 -19.17 -22.30 -41.07
N GLU A 334 -19.76 -23.07 -40.18
CA GLU A 334 -20.12 -22.62 -38.85
C GLU A 334 -18.85 -22.00 -38.26
N GLU A 335 -18.90 -20.72 -37.91
CA GLU A 335 -17.79 -20.05 -37.26
C GLU A 335 -17.39 -20.86 -36.01
N PRO A 336 -16.10 -21.19 -35.85
CA PRO A 336 -15.69 -22.05 -34.73
C PRO A 336 -16.01 -21.38 -33.40
N GLU A 337 -16.68 -22.09 -32.49
CA GLU A 337 -17.00 -21.60 -31.17
C GLU A 337 -15.75 -21.31 -30.32
N PRO A 338 -15.75 -20.31 -29.42
CA PRO A 338 -14.62 -20.00 -28.55
C PRO A 338 -14.36 -21.16 -27.56
N ILE A 339 -13.09 -21.43 -27.27
CA ILE A 339 -12.67 -22.32 -26.20
C ILE A 339 -12.45 -21.45 -24.95
N VAL A 340 -13.42 -21.39 -24.07
CA VAL A 340 -13.33 -20.62 -22.82
C VAL A 340 -12.84 -21.57 -21.72
N ASP A 341 -11.52 -21.70 -21.56
CA ASP A 341 -10.89 -22.55 -20.57
C ASP A 341 -10.34 -21.76 -19.37
N PHE A 342 -11.09 -20.76 -18.93
CA PHE A 342 -10.78 -19.95 -17.76
C PHE A 342 -12.05 -19.53 -17.03
N ASP A 343 -11.93 -19.36 -15.70
CA ASP A 343 -13.02 -19.04 -14.80
C ASP A 343 -13.19 -17.52 -14.60
N ALA A 344 -12.12 -16.74 -14.80
CA ALA A 344 -12.13 -15.27 -14.70
C ALA A 344 -11.05 -14.64 -15.59
N ILE A 345 -11.20 -13.33 -15.84
CA ILE A 345 -10.27 -12.54 -16.65
C ILE A 345 -9.77 -11.37 -15.83
N PHE A 346 -8.45 -11.26 -15.68
CA PHE A 346 -7.80 -10.12 -15.04
C PHE A 346 -7.38 -9.08 -16.09
N ILE A 347 -7.82 -7.82 -15.90
CA ILE A 347 -7.50 -6.70 -16.80
C ILE A 347 -6.92 -5.55 -15.99
N PRO A 348 -5.58 -5.43 -15.89
CA PRO A 348 -4.90 -4.36 -15.16
C PRO A 348 -4.80 -3.07 -15.99
N ASP A 349 -5.90 -2.37 -16.16
CA ASP A 349 -5.93 -1.06 -16.80
C ASP A 349 -6.89 -0.11 -16.06
N ASN A 350 -6.98 1.13 -16.52
CA ASN A 350 -7.93 2.11 -16.02
C ASN A 350 -9.37 1.80 -16.47
N TYR A 351 -10.33 2.41 -15.80
CA TYR A 351 -11.76 2.19 -16.05
C TYR A 351 -12.20 2.56 -17.48
N GLU A 352 -11.54 3.52 -18.14
CA GLU A 352 -11.87 3.97 -19.49
C GLU A 352 -11.58 2.88 -20.51
N GLN A 353 -10.37 2.30 -20.44
CA GLN A 353 -9.98 1.20 -21.32
C GLN A 353 -10.79 -0.07 -21.05
N VAL A 354 -11.02 -0.39 -19.79
CA VAL A 354 -11.86 -1.54 -19.42
C VAL A 354 -13.27 -1.40 -19.96
N ALA A 355 -13.84 -0.20 -19.96
CA ALA A 355 -15.16 0.07 -20.51
C ALA A 355 -15.21 -0.14 -22.04
N LEU A 356 -14.11 0.05 -22.75
CA LEU A 356 -13.98 -0.27 -24.17
C LEU A 356 -13.78 -1.77 -24.42
N ILE A 357 -12.98 -2.43 -23.56
CA ILE A 357 -12.63 -3.86 -23.70
C ILE A 357 -13.83 -4.77 -23.41
N ALA A 358 -14.55 -4.51 -22.31
CA ALA A 358 -15.57 -5.42 -21.78
C ALA A 358 -16.65 -5.85 -22.81
N PRO A 359 -17.16 -4.99 -23.71
CA PRO A 359 -18.13 -5.39 -24.72
C PRO A 359 -17.62 -6.38 -25.76
N HIS A 360 -16.30 -6.45 -26.00
CA HIS A 360 -15.73 -7.37 -26.99
C HIS A 360 -15.83 -8.85 -26.58
N PHE A 361 -15.97 -9.16 -25.29
CA PHE A 361 -16.11 -10.54 -24.82
C PHE A 361 -17.43 -11.18 -25.29
N PRO A 362 -18.61 -10.65 -24.96
CA PRO A 362 -19.85 -11.22 -25.46
C PRO A 362 -19.97 -11.13 -27.01
N PHE A 363 -19.35 -10.12 -27.65
CA PHE A 363 -19.29 -10.06 -29.11
C PHE A 363 -18.55 -11.26 -29.73
N ASN A 364 -17.58 -11.83 -29.02
CA ASN A 364 -16.87 -13.05 -29.39
C ASN A 364 -17.45 -14.32 -28.69
N SER A 365 -18.73 -14.27 -28.30
CA SER A 365 -19.45 -15.39 -27.68
C SER A 365 -18.84 -15.86 -26.35
N ILE A 366 -18.18 -14.99 -25.59
CA ILE A 366 -17.63 -15.27 -24.25
C ILE A 366 -18.57 -14.65 -23.22
N PHE A 367 -19.30 -15.52 -22.51
CA PHE A 367 -20.32 -15.11 -21.55
C PHE A 367 -20.02 -15.65 -20.15
N ASN A 368 -20.59 -15.02 -19.13
CA ASN A 368 -20.57 -15.47 -17.74
C ASN A 368 -19.16 -15.60 -17.10
N VAL A 369 -18.17 -14.96 -17.65
CA VAL A 369 -16.80 -14.89 -17.08
C VAL A 369 -16.65 -13.58 -16.34
N PRO A 370 -16.48 -13.57 -15.01
CA PRO A 370 -16.29 -12.35 -14.24
C PRO A 370 -14.95 -11.70 -14.54
N PHE A 371 -14.94 -10.38 -14.50
CA PHE A 371 -13.72 -9.60 -14.61
C PHE A 371 -13.11 -9.34 -13.25
N LEU A 372 -11.80 -9.43 -13.18
CA LEU A 372 -10.97 -9.02 -12.05
C LEU A 372 -10.15 -7.80 -12.47
N GLY A 373 -10.04 -6.83 -11.57
CA GLY A 373 -9.36 -5.58 -11.90
C GLY A 373 -8.48 -5.05 -10.78
N THR A 374 -7.98 -3.85 -10.98
CA THR A 374 -7.22 -3.07 -10.01
C THR A 374 -8.07 -1.94 -9.40
N SER A 375 -7.54 -1.23 -8.41
CA SER A 375 -8.20 -0.05 -7.85
C SER A 375 -8.48 1.07 -8.87
N ALA A 376 -7.83 1.04 -10.03
CA ALA A 376 -8.08 1.97 -11.13
C ALA A 376 -9.47 1.82 -11.77
N TRP A 377 -10.22 0.77 -11.40
CA TRP A 377 -11.62 0.57 -11.86
C TRP A 377 -12.64 1.31 -11.00
N GLN A 378 -12.23 1.87 -9.87
CA GLN A 378 -13.15 2.54 -8.95
C GLN A 378 -13.62 3.89 -9.51
N SER A 379 -14.51 3.84 -10.48
CA SER A 379 -15.13 5.01 -11.08
C SER A 379 -16.63 4.74 -11.38
N PRO A 380 -17.53 5.65 -11.03
CA PRO A 380 -18.92 5.57 -11.46
C PRO A 380 -19.08 5.57 -13.00
N GLU A 381 -18.11 6.17 -13.70
CA GLU A 381 -18.10 6.23 -15.17
C GLU A 381 -17.93 4.83 -15.79
N LEU A 382 -17.21 3.90 -15.14
CA LEU A 382 -17.11 2.51 -15.60
C LEU A 382 -18.50 1.90 -15.77
N ILE A 383 -19.35 2.02 -14.76
CA ILE A 383 -20.71 1.47 -14.78
C ILE A 383 -21.57 2.19 -15.81
N LYS A 384 -21.41 3.50 -15.93
CA LYS A 384 -22.18 4.32 -16.88
C LYS A 384 -21.87 4.00 -18.34
N ILE A 385 -20.58 3.69 -18.65
CA ILE A 385 -20.13 3.40 -20.02
C ILE A 385 -20.30 1.92 -20.35
N ALA A 386 -19.83 1.02 -19.49
CA ALA A 386 -19.83 -0.42 -19.76
C ALA A 386 -21.11 -1.14 -19.34
N GLY A 387 -21.90 -0.59 -18.41
CA GLY A 387 -23.23 -1.12 -18.05
C GLY A 387 -23.22 -2.59 -17.64
N ASP A 388 -23.97 -3.38 -18.40
CA ASP A 388 -24.15 -4.82 -18.13
C ASP A 388 -22.89 -5.66 -18.38
N TYR A 389 -21.92 -5.16 -19.15
CA TYR A 389 -20.72 -5.89 -19.50
C TYR A 389 -19.73 -6.06 -18.32
N VAL A 390 -19.83 -5.23 -17.29
CA VAL A 390 -18.94 -5.27 -16.10
C VAL A 390 -19.64 -5.75 -14.83
N GLN A 391 -20.81 -6.32 -14.96
CA GLN A 391 -21.54 -6.89 -13.81
C GLN A 391 -20.73 -8.01 -13.16
N ARG A 392 -20.77 -8.07 -11.83
CA ARG A 392 -20.02 -9.04 -11.02
C ARG A 392 -18.48 -8.89 -11.11
N ALA A 393 -17.98 -7.82 -11.70
CA ALA A 393 -16.56 -7.50 -11.65
C ALA A 393 -16.09 -7.36 -10.20
N ILE A 394 -14.85 -7.80 -9.90
CA ILE A 394 -14.25 -7.74 -8.56
C ILE A 394 -12.92 -7.00 -8.65
N PHE A 395 -12.72 -6.01 -7.79
CA PHE A 395 -11.47 -5.29 -7.72
C PHE A 395 -11.21 -4.69 -6.33
N PRO A 396 -9.93 -4.59 -5.91
CA PRO A 396 -9.57 -4.05 -4.60
C PRO A 396 -9.64 -2.52 -4.57
N SER A 397 -9.95 -1.97 -3.41
CA SER A 397 -9.91 -0.53 -3.15
C SER A 397 -9.36 -0.23 -1.76
N GLY A 398 -8.52 0.80 -1.62
CA GLY A 398 -8.03 1.28 -0.34
C GLY A 398 -9.00 2.23 0.38
N PHE A 399 -10.05 2.72 -0.32
CA PHE A 399 -11.06 3.61 0.25
C PHE A 399 -12.36 3.54 -0.55
N PHE A 400 -13.47 3.36 0.13
CA PHE A 400 -14.79 3.34 -0.49
C PHE A 400 -15.71 4.39 0.16
N LYS A 401 -15.94 5.50 -0.54
CA LYS A 401 -16.67 6.66 -0.05
C LYS A 401 -18.15 6.40 0.24
N GLU A 402 -18.77 5.40 -0.43
CA GLU A 402 -20.15 4.96 -0.20
C GLU A 402 -20.25 3.88 0.90
N SER A 403 -19.19 3.65 1.66
CA SER A 403 -19.21 2.72 2.81
C SER A 403 -20.27 3.12 3.83
N LYS A 404 -20.89 2.11 4.46
CA LYS A 404 -21.91 2.30 5.51
C LYS A 404 -21.27 2.61 6.88
N SER A 405 -19.95 2.60 7.00
CA SER A 405 -19.24 2.98 8.23
C SER A 405 -19.54 4.42 8.61
N ASP A 406 -19.89 4.65 9.87
CA ASP A 406 -20.14 6.00 10.38
C ASP A 406 -18.90 6.90 10.22
N THR A 407 -17.71 6.37 10.51
CA THR A 407 -16.44 7.09 10.36
C THR A 407 -16.22 7.58 8.93
N VAL A 408 -16.46 6.71 7.92
CA VAL A 408 -16.32 7.09 6.50
C VAL A 408 -17.38 8.13 6.12
N ARG A 409 -18.62 7.95 6.57
CA ARG A 409 -19.70 8.86 6.26
C ARG A 409 -19.46 10.27 6.80
N GLU A 410 -19.06 10.37 8.07
CA GLU A 410 -18.72 11.65 8.71
C GLU A 410 -17.58 12.35 7.99
N PHE A 411 -16.53 11.61 7.61
CA PHE A 411 -15.40 12.15 6.84
C PHE A 411 -15.86 12.68 5.48
N VAL A 412 -16.63 11.89 4.72
CA VAL A 412 -17.13 12.28 3.38
C VAL A 412 -18.00 13.52 3.45
N GLU A 413 -18.93 13.59 4.42
CA GLU A 413 -19.80 14.74 4.63
C GLU A 413 -19.00 16.00 5.01
N ALA A 414 -18.06 15.86 5.92
CA ALA A 414 -17.20 16.96 6.33
C ALA A 414 -16.31 17.44 5.17
N TYR A 415 -15.74 16.53 4.38
CA TYR A 415 -14.92 16.88 3.22
C TYR A 415 -15.74 17.65 2.16
N LYS A 416 -16.91 17.13 1.78
CA LYS A 416 -17.82 17.80 0.84
C LYS A 416 -18.21 19.20 1.31
N LYS A 417 -18.53 19.35 2.57
CA LYS A 417 -18.92 20.64 3.17
C LYS A 417 -17.81 21.68 3.10
N ASN A 418 -16.54 21.27 3.26
CA ASN A 418 -15.44 22.21 3.36
C ASN A 418 -14.73 22.48 2.02
N PHE A 419 -14.76 21.52 1.07
CA PHE A 419 -14.01 21.62 -0.18
C PHE A 419 -14.89 21.58 -1.44
N ASP A 420 -16.22 21.48 -1.32
CA ASP A 420 -17.17 21.39 -2.44
C ASP A 420 -16.81 20.33 -3.49
N SER A 421 -16.23 19.23 -3.03
CA SER A 421 -15.78 18.10 -3.85
C SER A 421 -15.86 16.79 -3.07
N GLU A 422 -15.80 15.65 -3.78
CA GLU A 422 -15.77 14.34 -3.13
C GLU A 422 -14.34 13.92 -2.79
N PRO A 423 -14.10 13.31 -1.61
CA PRO A 423 -12.77 12.81 -1.28
C PRO A 423 -12.44 11.54 -2.07
N GLY A 424 -11.20 11.44 -2.52
CA GLY A 424 -10.60 10.20 -3.00
C GLY A 424 -9.66 9.55 -1.98
N ILE A 425 -8.93 8.54 -2.40
CA ILE A 425 -8.00 7.77 -1.56
C ILE A 425 -6.88 8.64 -0.98
N LEU A 426 -6.41 9.65 -1.71
CA LEU A 426 -5.33 10.53 -1.26
C LEU A 426 -5.78 11.44 -0.10
N ALA A 427 -6.99 12.00 -0.22
CA ALA A 427 -7.59 12.75 0.88
C ALA A 427 -7.81 11.87 2.11
N ALA A 428 -8.32 10.65 1.92
CA ALA A 428 -8.58 9.70 2.99
C ALA A 428 -7.28 9.28 3.72
N ASN A 429 -6.20 8.94 2.98
CA ASN A 429 -4.91 8.62 3.59
C ASN A 429 -4.28 9.83 4.30
N GLY A 430 -4.37 11.02 3.72
CA GLY A 430 -3.90 12.25 4.37
C GLY A 430 -4.62 12.51 5.70
N TYR A 431 -5.96 12.37 5.69
CA TYR A 431 -6.80 12.50 6.89
C TYR A 431 -6.43 11.48 7.97
N ASP A 432 -6.36 10.20 7.61
CA ASP A 432 -6.04 9.14 8.56
C ASP A 432 -4.63 9.32 9.15
N THR A 433 -3.65 9.66 8.30
CA THR A 433 -2.27 9.85 8.76
C THR A 433 -2.17 10.95 9.80
N ILE A 434 -2.76 12.12 9.54
CA ILE A 434 -2.68 13.22 10.51
C ILE A 434 -3.48 12.93 11.78
N CYS A 435 -4.64 12.26 11.69
CA CYS A 435 -5.42 11.86 12.85
C CYS A 435 -4.65 10.83 13.71
N PHE A 436 -4.00 9.86 13.09
CA PHE A 436 -3.10 8.92 13.77
C PHE A 436 -1.98 9.67 14.51
N LEU A 437 -1.29 10.60 13.84
CA LEU A 437 -0.21 11.39 14.43
C LEU A 437 -0.69 12.29 15.57
N LYS A 438 -1.89 12.87 15.46
CA LYS A 438 -2.52 13.61 16.57
C LYS A 438 -2.65 12.75 17.83
N ASN A 439 -3.11 11.51 17.66
CA ASN A 439 -3.28 10.60 18.77
C ASN A 439 -1.94 10.20 19.40
N LEU A 440 -0.89 10.00 18.61
CA LEU A 440 0.46 9.76 19.12
C LEU A 440 0.96 10.93 19.97
N VAL A 441 0.93 12.14 19.42
CA VAL A 441 1.41 13.35 20.11
C VAL A 441 0.57 13.65 21.37
N ALA A 442 -0.73 13.33 21.37
CA ALA A 442 -1.61 13.55 22.50
C ALA A 442 -1.25 12.72 23.75
N LYS A 443 -0.57 11.58 23.60
CA LYS A 443 -0.07 10.77 24.73
C LYS A 443 0.88 11.55 25.65
N GLY A 444 1.63 12.51 25.09
CA GLY A 444 2.54 13.39 25.85
C GLY A 444 3.81 12.70 26.34
N THR A 445 4.13 11.51 25.84
CA THR A 445 5.32 10.71 26.16
C THR A 445 6.49 11.01 25.21
N ILE A 446 6.21 11.57 24.04
CA ILE A 446 7.14 11.79 22.94
C ILE A 446 7.94 13.08 23.17
N ARG A 447 9.27 12.98 23.33
CA ARG A 447 10.20 14.09 23.52
C ARG A 447 11.22 14.18 22.37
N THR A 448 11.49 13.05 21.70
CA THR A 448 12.49 12.92 20.63
C THR A 448 11.88 12.24 19.41
N ARG A 449 12.59 12.29 18.29
CA ARG A 449 12.25 11.56 17.07
C ARG A 449 12.29 10.05 17.26
N LYS A 450 13.20 9.58 18.11
CA LYS A 450 13.31 8.17 18.46
C LYS A 450 12.10 7.71 19.28
N ASP A 451 11.69 8.49 20.31
CA ASP A 451 10.44 8.20 21.03
C ASP A 451 9.24 8.12 20.08
N PHE A 452 9.18 9.03 19.11
CA PHE A 452 8.09 9.05 18.13
C PHE A 452 8.06 7.77 17.28
N ARG A 453 9.24 7.32 16.79
CA ARG A 453 9.38 6.07 16.05
C ARG A 453 8.92 4.87 16.90
N GLU A 454 9.39 4.78 18.13
CA GLU A 454 9.03 3.70 19.06
C GLU A 454 7.52 3.67 19.34
N GLU A 455 6.91 4.82 19.57
CA GLU A 455 5.47 4.93 19.79
C GLU A 455 4.62 4.54 18.58
N ILE A 456 5.13 4.70 17.32
CA ILE A 456 4.46 4.19 16.12
C ILE A 456 4.32 2.67 16.18
N PHE A 457 5.41 1.95 16.52
CA PHE A 457 5.39 0.48 16.60
C PHE A 457 4.62 -0.07 17.81
N GLN A 458 4.49 0.70 18.89
CA GLN A 458 3.77 0.32 20.08
C GLN A 458 2.31 0.75 20.09
N TYR A 459 1.87 1.45 19.02
CA TYR A 459 0.49 1.92 18.93
C TYR A 459 -0.42 0.75 18.53
N ASP A 460 -1.46 0.53 19.34
CA ASP A 460 -2.54 -0.40 19.01
C ASP A 460 -3.26 0.04 17.72
N ASP A 461 -4.11 -0.81 17.17
CA ASP A 461 -4.89 -0.56 15.98
C ASP A 461 -5.58 0.81 15.99
N TYR A 462 -5.25 1.65 15.01
CA TYR A 462 -5.98 2.87 14.74
C TYR A 462 -7.01 2.62 13.63
N TYR A 463 -8.27 2.83 13.94
CA TYR A 463 -9.37 2.61 13.00
C TYR A 463 -9.68 3.89 12.23
N GLY A 464 -9.14 4.01 11.03
CA GLY A 464 -9.31 5.14 10.13
C GLY A 464 -10.42 4.95 9.10
N VAL A 465 -10.54 5.91 8.19
CA VAL A 465 -11.48 5.88 7.05
C VAL A 465 -10.97 4.97 5.92
N THR A 466 -9.66 4.69 5.89
CA THR A 466 -9.01 3.78 4.94
C THR A 466 -8.78 2.38 5.53
N GLY A 467 -9.42 2.04 6.65
CA GLY A 467 -9.22 0.80 7.38
C GLY A 467 -8.31 0.96 8.60
N THR A 468 -7.82 -0.16 9.10
CA THR A 468 -6.92 -0.19 10.26
C THR A 468 -5.52 0.28 9.86
N ILE A 469 -4.88 1.05 10.74
CA ILE A 469 -3.49 1.47 10.61
C ILE A 469 -2.71 0.84 11.76
N THR A 470 -1.92 -0.14 11.45
CA THR A 470 -0.93 -0.78 12.30
C THR A 470 0.34 -0.91 11.45
N PHE A 471 1.49 -0.68 12.03
CA PHE A 471 2.76 -0.79 11.30
C PHE A 471 3.50 -2.06 11.72
N ASP A 472 3.98 -2.81 10.73
CA ASP A 472 4.87 -3.94 10.96
C ASP A 472 6.29 -3.47 11.35
N HIS A 473 7.18 -4.43 11.68
CA HIS A 473 8.56 -4.13 12.08
C HIS A 473 9.39 -3.46 10.99
N GLN A 474 8.95 -3.51 9.74
CA GLN A 474 9.61 -2.87 8.60
C GLN A 474 9.08 -1.48 8.32
N GLY A 475 8.06 -1.00 9.09
CA GLY A 475 7.43 0.29 8.88
C GLY A 475 6.35 0.28 7.78
N GLU A 476 5.94 -0.91 7.31
CA GLU A 476 4.83 -1.06 6.38
C GLU A 476 3.49 -1.08 7.11
N VAL A 477 2.51 -0.39 6.55
CA VAL A 477 1.16 -0.45 7.12
C VAL A 477 0.49 -1.79 6.81
N GLU A 478 -0.08 -2.40 7.82
CA GLU A 478 -0.96 -3.56 7.67
C GLU A 478 -2.38 -3.07 7.37
N LYS A 479 -2.68 -2.89 6.09
CA LYS A 479 -4.01 -2.49 5.59
C LYS A 479 -4.59 -3.57 4.70
N ASP A 480 -5.82 -3.97 5.01
CA ASP A 480 -6.61 -4.82 4.13
C ASP A 480 -7.44 -3.95 3.19
N PRO A 481 -7.37 -4.19 1.87
CA PRO A 481 -8.25 -3.50 0.94
C PRO A 481 -9.69 -3.97 1.12
N VAL A 482 -10.64 -3.10 0.84
CA VAL A 482 -12.02 -3.52 0.60
C VAL A 482 -12.12 -4.06 -0.82
N LEU A 483 -12.75 -5.22 -1.00
CA LEU A 483 -13.06 -5.72 -2.33
C LEU A 483 -14.41 -5.15 -2.76
N LEU A 484 -14.43 -4.56 -3.93
CA LEU A 484 -15.64 -3.98 -4.54
C LEU A 484 -16.15 -4.87 -5.65
N THR A 485 -17.47 -4.88 -5.81
CA THR A 485 -18.15 -5.52 -6.94
C THR A 485 -19.21 -4.58 -7.54
N ILE A 486 -19.56 -4.85 -8.79
CA ILE A 486 -20.59 -4.10 -9.51
C ILE A 486 -21.89 -4.90 -9.54
N THR A 487 -22.98 -4.31 -9.06
CA THR A 487 -24.33 -4.88 -9.15
C THR A 487 -25.31 -3.81 -9.58
N GLY A 488 -25.93 -4.00 -10.73
CA GLY A 488 -26.79 -3.01 -11.35
C GLY A 488 -26.02 -1.74 -11.67
N LYS A 489 -26.41 -0.62 -11.05
CA LYS A 489 -25.77 0.70 -11.29
C LYS A 489 -24.88 1.17 -10.14
N HIS A 490 -24.52 0.29 -9.24
CA HIS A 490 -23.82 0.66 -8.02
C HIS A 490 -22.60 -0.23 -7.75
N LEU A 491 -21.61 0.39 -7.12
CA LEU A 491 -20.51 -0.31 -6.47
C LEU A 491 -20.93 -0.78 -5.08
N HIS A 492 -20.53 -1.96 -4.68
CA HIS A 492 -20.77 -2.52 -3.36
C HIS A 492 -19.52 -3.16 -2.82
N ILE A 493 -19.38 -3.17 -1.49
CA ILE A 493 -18.36 -4.01 -0.85
C ILE A 493 -18.80 -5.46 -1.03
N LEU A 494 -17.89 -6.27 -1.56
CA LEU A 494 -18.08 -7.72 -1.67
C LEU A 494 -17.97 -8.31 -0.26
N PRO A 495 -18.99 -9.02 0.21
CA PRO A 495 -19.01 -9.58 1.56
C PRO A 495 -17.96 -10.69 1.75
#